data_f3e14bfc5389d358ad424ce30880d9e4
#
_entry.id   f3e14bfc5389d358ad424ce30880d9e4
#
_cell.length_a   1.000
_cell.length_b   1.000
_cell.length_c   1.000
_cell.angle_alpha   90.00
_cell.angle_beta   90.00
_cell.angle_gamma   90.00
#
_symmetry.space_group_name_H-M   'P 1'
#
loop_
_entity.id
_entity.type
_entity.pdbx_description
1 polymer ?
#
loop_
_entity_poly.entity_id
_entity_poly.type
_entity_poly.pdbx_seq_one_letter_code
_entity_poly.pdbx_strand_id
1 'polypeptide(L)'
;SNLEYDLTSAVLKVTSKEIKTVGFLAGYDELDIDAQPFEPLRQQLSKQYRVRKVEIKNGQAIAPDVSTLVIAGPKTTLKAREKYEIDQFIMRGGRAVFLIDPIRIEGGTLQGMPLATGLNDLLEHYGVKFGNNLVLDVYHDNASFRQGFITYSLPYPYWIKVLKEYRDRSGSIGLGFAKES
;
A
#
# COMPACT_ATOMS: atom_id res chain seq x y z
N SER A 1 -6.26 1.58 25.86
CA SER A 1 -5.79 2.86 25.26
C SER A 1 -4.34 3.03 25.63
N ASN A 2 -3.51 3.36 24.66
CA ASN A 2 -2.09 3.61 24.92
C ASN A 2 -1.92 5.10 25.18
N LEU A 3 -2.09 5.48 26.46
CA LEU A 3 -2.06 6.88 26.93
C LEU A 3 -0.76 7.61 26.48
N GLU A 4 0.37 6.89 26.49
CA GLU A 4 1.66 7.40 26.04
C GLU A 4 1.64 7.78 24.56
N TYR A 5 1.08 6.91 23.72
CA TYR A 5 0.92 7.17 22.29
C TYR A 5 -0.01 8.38 22.03
N ASP A 6 -1.14 8.44 22.72
CA ASP A 6 -2.12 9.53 22.57
C ASP A 6 -1.54 10.87 23.02
N LEU A 7 -0.80 10.88 24.13
CA LEU A 7 -0.13 12.07 24.65
C LEU A 7 1.00 12.54 23.71
N THR A 8 1.85 11.63 23.27
CA THR A 8 2.95 11.92 22.33
C THR A 8 2.40 12.43 20.99
N SER A 9 1.33 11.85 20.49
CA SER A 9 0.66 12.29 19.27
C SER A 9 0.07 13.69 19.40
N ALA A 10 -0.52 14.01 20.56
CA ALA A 10 -1.04 15.34 20.84
C ALA A 10 0.08 16.38 20.93
N VAL A 11 1.19 16.08 21.61
CA VAL A 11 2.36 16.95 21.68
C VAL A 11 2.96 17.20 20.31
N LEU A 12 3.16 16.15 19.50
CA LEU A 12 3.67 16.28 18.13
C LEU A 12 2.77 17.16 17.27
N LYS A 13 1.44 17.02 17.39
CA LYS A 13 0.47 17.83 16.64
C LYS A 13 0.54 19.32 17.00
N VAL A 14 0.75 19.64 18.26
CA VAL A 14 0.84 21.06 18.76
C VAL A 14 2.20 21.68 18.42
N THR A 15 3.27 20.89 18.43
CA THR A 15 4.64 21.36 18.16
C THR A 15 4.99 21.38 16.68
N SER A 16 4.27 20.64 15.82
CA SER A 16 4.49 20.63 14.38
C SER A 16 4.02 21.95 13.75
N LYS A 17 4.93 22.72 13.17
CA LYS A 17 4.64 23.98 12.47
C LYS A 17 3.77 23.78 11.22
N GLU A 18 3.80 22.59 10.61
CA GLU A 18 3.05 22.28 9.39
C GLU A 18 2.49 20.85 9.45
N ILE A 19 1.20 20.71 9.15
CA ILE A 19 0.56 19.40 8.99
C ILE A 19 0.94 18.87 7.59
N LYS A 20 1.69 17.77 7.55
CA LYS A 20 2.09 17.11 6.30
C LYS A 20 0.89 16.47 5.61
N THR A 21 0.88 16.51 4.29
CA THR A 21 -0.16 15.90 3.47
C THR A 21 0.30 14.53 2.96
N VAL A 22 -0.51 13.51 3.21
CA VAL A 22 -0.39 12.17 2.62
C VAL A 22 -1.41 12.08 1.49
N GLY A 23 -0.92 11.96 0.26
CA GLY A 23 -1.73 11.80 -0.94
C GLY A 23 -1.85 10.32 -1.31
N PHE A 24 -3.05 9.85 -1.57
CA PHE A 24 -3.29 8.51 -2.14
C PHE A 24 -3.53 8.66 -3.63
N LEU A 25 -2.70 8.00 -4.44
CA LEU A 25 -2.87 8.00 -5.89
C LEU A 25 -4.25 7.43 -6.23
N ALA A 26 -4.97 8.10 -7.14
CA ALA A 26 -6.32 7.74 -7.55
C ALA A 26 -6.50 7.75 -9.07
N GLY A 27 -7.44 6.94 -9.57
CA GLY A 27 -7.79 6.85 -10.99
C GLY A 27 -7.24 5.62 -11.71
N TYR A 28 -6.78 4.60 -10.98
CA TYR A 28 -6.17 3.38 -11.53
C TYR A 28 -6.80 2.09 -10.98
N ASP A 29 -8.08 2.13 -10.60
CA ASP A 29 -8.82 1.04 -9.95
C ASP A 29 -8.09 0.49 -8.69
N GLU A 30 -7.37 1.38 -8.02
CA GLU A 30 -6.61 1.13 -6.80
C GLU A 30 -7.52 0.93 -5.58
N LEU A 31 -6.89 0.65 -4.44
CA LEU A 31 -7.57 0.63 -3.14
C LEU A 31 -7.99 2.05 -2.75
N ASP A 32 -9.30 2.31 -2.75
CA ASP A 32 -9.86 3.62 -2.44
C ASP A 32 -9.82 3.90 -0.93
N ILE A 33 -8.99 4.88 -0.52
CA ILE A 33 -8.86 5.29 0.90
C ILE A 33 -10.17 5.84 1.49
N ASP A 34 -11.11 6.27 0.65
CA ASP A 34 -12.42 6.74 1.11
C ASP A 34 -13.46 5.61 1.20
N ALA A 35 -13.11 4.39 0.74
CA ALA A 35 -13.99 3.24 0.86
C ALA A 35 -14.09 2.79 2.33
N GLN A 36 -15.27 2.28 2.71
CA GLN A 36 -15.57 1.86 4.07
C GLN A 36 -14.54 0.93 4.73
N PRO A 37 -13.94 -0.05 4.06
CA PRO A 37 -12.93 -0.92 4.68
C PRO A 37 -11.67 -0.17 5.14
N PHE A 38 -11.38 1.00 4.58
CA PHE A 38 -10.19 1.81 4.90
C PHE A 38 -10.46 2.97 5.84
N GLU A 39 -11.70 3.16 6.25
CA GLU A 39 -12.08 4.24 7.18
C GLU A 39 -11.25 4.23 8.48
N PRO A 40 -10.96 3.09 9.13
CA PRO A 40 -10.11 3.06 10.32
C PRO A 40 -8.68 3.54 10.04
N LEU A 41 -8.10 3.18 8.89
CA LEU A 41 -6.79 3.64 8.46
C LEU A 41 -6.79 5.15 8.20
N ARG A 42 -7.80 5.63 7.48
CA ARG A 42 -7.96 7.05 7.18
C ARG A 42 -8.10 7.88 8.45
N GLN A 43 -8.93 7.44 9.41
CA GLN A 43 -9.08 8.10 10.70
C GLN A 43 -7.78 8.14 11.48
N GLN A 44 -7.02 7.03 11.51
CA GLN A 44 -5.74 6.98 12.21
C GLN A 44 -4.72 7.93 11.58
N LEU A 45 -4.61 7.96 10.25
CA LEU A 45 -3.72 8.88 9.54
C LEU A 45 -4.15 10.34 9.75
N SER A 46 -5.44 10.63 9.75
CA SER A 46 -5.98 11.99 9.90
C SER A 46 -5.75 12.60 11.28
N LYS A 47 -5.35 11.81 12.28
CA LYS A 47 -4.92 12.33 13.58
C LYS A 47 -3.65 13.19 13.47
N GLN A 48 -2.75 12.87 12.53
CA GLN A 48 -1.44 13.50 12.42
C GLN A 48 -1.18 14.15 11.04
N TYR A 49 -1.89 13.71 10.00
CA TYR A 49 -1.66 14.11 8.61
C TYR A 49 -2.95 14.61 7.97
N ARG A 50 -2.81 15.44 6.94
CA ARG A 50 -3.90 15.71 6.01
C ARG A 50 -3.92 14.58 4.98
N VAL A 51 -5.02 13.83 4.89
CA VAL A 51 -5.19 12.72 3.93
C VAL A 51 -6.07 13.19 2.78
N ARG A 52 -5.62 12.97 1.54
CA ARG A 52 -6.40 13.28 0.33
C ARG A 52 -6.06 12.36 -0.83
N LYS A 53 -6.97 12.26 -1.79
CA LYS A 53 -6.70 11.65 -3.09
C LYS A 53 -5.86 12.57 -3.97
N VAL A 54 -5.02 11.99 -4.79
CA VAL A 54 -4.17 12.67 -5.77
C VAL A 54 -4.35 11.99 -7.11
N GLU A 55 -4.88 12.70 -8.08
CA GLU A 55 -5.01 12.23 -9.45
C GLU A 55 -3.97 12.93 -10.33
N ILE A 56 -3.27 12.16 -11.15
CA ILE A 56 -2.31 12.68 -12.13
C ILE A 56 -3.04 12.81 -13.48
N LYS A 57 -3.96 13.79 -13.57
CA LYS A 57 -4.72 14.02 -14.81
C LYS A 57 -3.86 14.76 -15.83
N ASN A 58 -3.88 14.30 -17.08
CA ASN A 58 -3.22 14.97 -18.23
C ASN A 58 -1.75 15.31 -17.99
N GLY A 59 -1.05 14.55 -17.16
CA GLY A 59 0.36 14.82 -16.82
C GLY A 59 0.58 16.06 -15.98
N GLN A 60 -0.40 16.45 -15.17
CA GLN A 60 -0.20 17.50 -14.17
C GLN A 60 0.75 17.03 -13.07
N ALA A 61 1.61 17.92 -12.64
CA ALA A 61 2.52 17.65 -11.55
C ALA A 61 1.77 17.39 -10.25
N ILE A 62 2.30 16.46 -9.44
CA ILE A 62 1.82 16.25 -8.08
C ILE A 62 2.02 17.54 -7.28
N ALA A 63 0.97 17.98 -6.62
CA ALA A 63 0.97 19.27 -5.92
C ALA A 63 2.06 19.34 -4.84
N PRO A 64 2.75 20.50 -4.67
CA PRO A 64 3.90 20.62 -3.80
C PRO A 64 3.59 20.50 -2.31
N ASP A 65 2.32 20.60 -1.91
CA ASP A 65 1.87 20.39 -0.53
C ASP A 65 1.81 18.91 -0.14
N VAL A 66 1.85 17.98 -1.12
CA VAL A 66 1.93 16.54 -0.86
C VAL A 66 3.35 16.21 -0.42
N SER A 67 3.49 15.70 0.80
CA SER A 67 4.79 15.27 1.34
C SER A 67 5.06 13.79 1.14
N THR A 68 4.01 12.98 1.08
CA THR A 68 4.10 11.54 0.86
C THR A 68 2.99 11.09 -0.10
N LEU A 69 3.36 10.35 -1.14
CA LEU A 69 2.45 9.74 -2.09
C LEU A 69 2.34 8.23 -1.79
N VAL A 70 1.13 7.75 -1.60
CA VAL A 70 0.84 6.32 -1.43
C VAL A 70 0.19 5.79 -2.71
N ILE A 71 0.80 4.77 -3.30
CA ILE A 71 0.32 4.06 -4.49
C ILE A 71 -0.13 2.68 -4.02
N ALA A 72 -1.44 2.52 -3.83
CA ALA A 72 -2.02 1.36 -3.15
C ALA A 72 -2.79 0.44 -4.12
N GLY A 73 -2.12 -0.59 -4.62
CA GLY A 73 -2.70 -1.64 -5.46
C GLY A 73 -3.36 -1.14 -6.73
N PRO A 74 -2.65 -0.36 -7.60
CA PRO A 74 -3.20 0.04 -8.89
C PRO A 74 -3.47 -1.20 -9.74
N LYS A 75 -4.62 -1.26 -10.42
CA LYS A 75 -5.02 -2.40 -11.25
C LYS A 75 -4.98 -2.07 -12.74
N THR A 76 -4.86 -0.81 -13.09
CA THR A 76 -4.70 -0.37 -14.49
C THR A 76 -3.31 0.20 -14.73
N THR A 77 -2.89 0.19 -15.98
CA THR A 77 -1.53 0.62 -16.37
C THR A 77 -1.37 2.13 -16.28
N LEU A 78 -0.33 2.58 -15.59
CA LEU A 78 0.11 3.96 -15.59
C LEU A 78 0.84 4.29 -16.90
N LYS A 79 0.48 5.41 -17.50
CA LYS A 79 1.11 5.90 -18.73
C LYS A 79 2.51 6.47 -18.44
N ALA A 80 3.34 6.56 -19.46
CA ALA A 80 4.70 7.08 -19.32
C ALA A 80 4.75 8.49 -18.67
N ARG A 81 3.81 9.37 -19.03
CA ARG A 81 3.75 10.73 -18.44
C ARG A 81 3.40 10.71 -16.96
N GLU A 82 2.53 9.81 -16.52
CA GLU A 82 2.11 9.66 -15.13
C GLU A 82 3.27 9.11 -14.27
N LYS A 83 4.00 8.13 -14.80
CA LYS A 83 5.22 7.61 -14.18
C LYS A 83 6.30 8.70 -14.05
N TYR A 84 6.45 9.53 -15.08
CA TYR A 84 7.35 10.68 -15.04
C TYR A 84 6.98 11.65 -13.90
N GLU A 85 5.70 11.95 -13.68
CA GLU A 85 5.29 12.84 -12.58
C GLU A 85 5.56 12.25 -11.21
N ILE A 86 5.43 10.92 -11.06
CA ILE A 86 5.80 10.21 -9.83
C ILE A 86 7.32 10.28 -9.62
N ASP A 87 8.11 10.04 -10.67
CA ASP A 87 9.57 10.16 -10.63
C ASP A 87 9.99 11.57 -10.24
N GLN A 88 9.45 12.59 -10.89
CA GLN A 88 9.73 13.99 -10.58
C GLN A 88 9.33 14.38 -9.16
N PHE A 89 8.24 13.81 -8.63
CA PHE A 89 7.85 14.00 -7.24
C PHE A 89 8.91 13.46 -6.28
N ILE A 90 9.42 12.25 -6.53
CA ILE A 90 10.48 11.63 -5.73
C ILE A 90 11.78 12.44 -5.85
N MET A 91 12.17 12.84 -7.06
CA MET A 91 13.38 13.63 -7.32
C MET A 91 13.36 15.00 -6.64
N ARG A 92 12.19 15.60 -6.40
CA ARG A 92 12.02 16.83 -5.64
C ARG A 92 12.03 16.62 -4.12
N GLY A 93 12.32 15.42 -3.64
CA GLY A 93 12.37 15.06 -2.21
C GLY A 93 11.03 14.58 -1.63
N GLY A 94 10.01 14.35 -2.46
CA GLY A 94 8.78 13.68 -2.06
C GLY A 94 9.04 12.23 -1.64
N ARG A 95 8.23 11.72 -0.73
CA ARG A 95 8.31 10.32 -0.29
C ARG A 95 7.24 9.51 -0.98
N ALA A 96 7.60 8.33 -1.50
CA ALA A 96 6.64 7.43 -2.12
C ALA A 96 6.56 6.10 -1.36
N VAL A 97 5.34 5.61 -1.18
CA VAL A 97 5.05 4.29 -0.63
C VAL A 97 4.35 3.49 -1.73
N PHE A 98 4.96 2.40 -2.13
CA PHE A 98 4.44 1.50 -3.15
C PHE A 98 3.92 0.23 -2.49
N LEU A 99 2.60 -0.01 -2.60
CA LEU A 99 1.93 -1.24 -2.22
C LEU A 99 1.40 -1.85 -3.51
N ILE A 100 2.11 -2.83 -4.06
CA ILE A 100 1.88 -3.33 -5.42
C ILE A 100 1.65 -4.83 -5.37
N ASP A 101 0.58 -5.25 -6.01
CA ASP A 101 0.29 -6.66 -6.28
C ASP A 101 0.70 -6.98 -7.71
N PRO A 102 1.74 -7.81 -7.95
CA PRO A 102 2.14 -8.21 -9.29
C PRO A 102 1.17 -9.21 -9.92
N ILE A 103 0.30 -9.83 -9.13
CA ILE A 103 -0.66 -10.84 -9.55
C ILE A 103 -2.06 -10.49 -9.03
N ARG A 104 -3.03 -10.49 -9.93
CA ARG A 104 -4.45 -10.42 -9.57
C ARG A 104 -5.02 -11.82 -9.47
N ILE A 105 -5.69 -12.12 -8.36
CA ILE A 105 -6.46 -13.36 -8.20
C ILE A 105 -7.89 -13.11 -8.71
N GLU A 106 -8.34 -13.94 -9.64
CA GLU A 106 -9.69 -13.88 -10.16
C GLU A 106 -10.65 -14.66 -9.25
N GLY A 107 -11.63 -13.96 -8.67
CA GLY A 107 -12.48 -14.50 -7.60
C GLY A 107 -13.35 -15.71 -8.00
N GLY A 108 -13.63 -15.88 -9.31
CA GLY A 108 -14.44 -17.01 -9.79
C GLY A 108 -13.64 -18.30 -10.01
N THR A 109 -12.40 -18.18 -10.49
CA THR A 109 -11.55 -19.31 -10.86
C THR A 109 -10.40 -19.54 -9.89
N LEU A 110 -10.13 -18.60 -9.00
CA LEU A 110 -8.96 -18.53 -8.11
C LEU A 110 -7.62 -18.59 -8.87
N GLN A 111 -7.64 -18.25 -10.16
CA GLN A 111 -6.43 -18.20 -10.98
C GLN A 111 -5.68 -16.87 -10.77
N GLY A 112 -4.37 -16.98 -10.63
CA GLY A 112 -3.49 -15.81 -10.60
C GLY A 112 -3.16 -15.36 -12.02
N MET A 113 -3.42 -14.09 -12.32
CA MET A 113 -3.07 -13.46 -13.59
C MET A 113 -2.07 -12.32 -13.36
N PRO A 114 -0.98 -12.24 -14.14
CA PRO A 114 -0.07 -11.12 -14.04
C PRO A 114 -0.78 -9.78 -14.22
N LEU A 115 -0.46 -8.82 -13.35
CA LEU A 115 -1.04 -7.48 -13.39
C LEU A 115 -0.01 -6.48 -13.94
N ALA A 116 -0.25 -6.01 -15.17
CA ALA A 116 0.62 -5.05 -15.82
C ALA A 116 0.25 -3.61 -15.40
N THR A 117 0.81 -3.14 -14.31
CA THR A 117 0.61 -1.75 -13.83
C THR A 117 1.53 -0.74 -14.51
N GLY A 118 2.58 -1.22 -15.18
CA GLY A 118 3.61 -0.38 -15.78
C GLY A 118 4.59 0.23 -14.77
N LEU A 119 4.51 -0.15 -13.49
CA LEU A 119 5.39 0.39 -12.44
C LEU A 119 6.73 -0.36 -12.33
N ASN A 120 6.83 -1.55 -12.93
CA ASN A 120 8.04 -2.38 -12.82
C ASN A 120 9.27 -1.66 -13.36
N ASP A 121 9.17 -1.02 -14.53
CA ASP A 121 10.27 -0.27 -15.14
C ASP A 121 10.70 0.93 -14.31
N LEU A 122 9.75 1.65 -13.71
CA LEU A 122 10.04 2.74 -12.79
C LEU A 122 10.79 2.24 -11.55
N LEU A 123 10.33 1.15 -10.95
CA LEU A 123 10.92 0.59 -9.73
C LEU A 123 12.26 -0.08 -9.99
N GLU A 124 12.45 -0.73 -11.14
CA GLU A 124 13.76 -1.25 -11.57
C GLU A 124 14.80 -0.14 -11.69
N HIS A 125 14.40 1.06 -12.13
CA HIS A 125 15.27 2.23 -12.15
C HIS A 125 15.76 2.62 -10.75
N TYR A 126 14.91 2.44 -9.72
CA TYR A 126 15.26 2.61 -8.31
C TYR A 126 15.90 1.37 -7.67
N GLY A 127 16.24 0.34 -8.46
CA GLY A 127 16.91 -0.88 -8.00
C GLY A 127 15.99 -1.91 -7.36
N VAL A 128 14.66 -1.79 -7.52
CA VAL A 128 13.67 -2.74 -6.98
C VAL A 128 13.06 -3.55 -8.11
N LYS A 129 13.22 -4.87 -8.07
CA LYS A 129 12.65 -5.79 -9.05
C LYS A 129 11.53 -6.64 -8.42
N PHE A 130 10.37 -6.67 -9.06
CA PHE A 130 9.25 -7.53 -8.67
C PHE A 130 9.22 -8.81 -9.48
N GLY A 131 9.05 -9.95 -8.80
CA GLY A 131 8.74 -11.22 -9.45
C GLY A 131 7.23 -11.37 -9.70
N ASN A 132 6.88 -12.10 -10.75
CA ASN A 132 5.48 -12.48 -11.04
C ASN A 132 5.14 -13.80 -10.30
N ASN A 133 5.30 -13.81 -8.99
CA ASN A 133 5.04 -14.96 -8.13
C ASN A 133 4.23 -14.55 -6.92
N LEU A 134 3.52 -15.51 -6.35
CA LEU A 134 2.81 -15.36 -5.08
C LEU A 134 3.68 -15.88 -3.95
N VAL A 135 3.64 -15.19 -2.83
CA VAL A 135 4.30 -15.62 -1.60
C VAL A 135 3.36 -16.53 -0.82
N LEU A 136 3.87 -17.67 -0.40
CA LEU A 136 3.18 -18.62 0.48
C LEU A 136 3.90 -18.65 1.82
N ASP A 137 3.15 -18.84 2.90
CA ASP A 137 3.74 -19.08 4.22
C ASP A 137 3.03 -20.24 4.92
N VAL A 138 3.78 -20.94 5.76
CA VAL A 138 3.25 -21.94 6.69
C VAL A 138 2.42 -21.32 7.81
N TYR A 139 2.73 -20.06 8.15
CA TYR A 139 1.94 -19.24 9.08
C TYR A 139 0.92 -18.42 8.31
N HIS A 140 -0.25 -18.98 8.12
CA HIS A 140 -1.33 -18.39 7.34
C HIS A 140 -2.65 -18.38 8.10
N ASP A 141 -3.62 -17.65 7.62
CA ASP A 141 -5.00 -17.72 8.06
C ASP A 141 -5.84 -18.67 7.20
N ASN A 142 -7.05 -18.94 7.66
CA ASN A 142 -8.03 -19.72 6.93
C ASN A 142 -8.91 -18.79 6.09
N ALA A 143 -9.14 -19.16 4.84
CA ALA A 143 -10.16 -18.55 4.01
C ALA A 143 -11.49 -19.27 4.16
N SER A 144 -12.58 -18.53 4.29
CA SER A 144 -13.93 -19.06 4.35
C SER A 144 -14.60 -18.99 3.00
N PHE A 145 -15.06 -20.12 2.51
CA PHE A 145 -15.75 -20.25 1.23
C PHE A 145 -17.20 -20.64 1.48
N ARG A 146 -18.13 -20.01 0.77
CA ARG A 146 -19.54 -20.29 0.85
C ARG A 146 -20.05 -20.91 -0.45
N GLN A 147 -20.65 -22.09 -0.35
CA GLN A 147 -21.32 -22.75 -1.46
C GLN A 147 -22.77 -23.08 -1.04
N GLY A 148 -23.73 -22.32 -1.55
CA GLY A 148 -25.11 -22.40 -1.12
C GLY A 148 -25.26 -22.03 0.37
N PHE A 149 -25.77 -22.97 1.18
CA PHE A 149 -25.95 -22.83 2.63
C PHE A 149 -24.77 -23.32 3.46
N ILE A 150 -23.76 -23.91 2.83
CA ILE A 150 -22.60 -24.48 3.51
C ILE A 150 -21.43 -23.48 3.47
N THR A 151 -20.83 -23.23 4.64
CA THR A 151 -19.59 -22.47 4.74
C THR A 151 -18.50 -23.41 5.24
N TYR A 152 -17.40 -23.49 4.50
CA TYR A 152 -16.22 -24.24 4.91
C TYR A 152 -15.04 -23.28 5.04
N SER A 153 -14.21 -23.55 6.04
CA SER A 153 -12.98 -22.83 6.29
C SER A 153 -11.81 -23.73 5.95
N LEU A 154 -10.97 -23.28 5.04
CA LEU A 154 -9.80 -24.03 4.56
C LEU A 154 -8.52 -23.24 4.82
N PRO A 155 -7.40 -23.91 5.15
CA PRO A 155 -6.09 -23.30 5.19
C PRO A 155 -5.80 -22.56 3.87
N TYR A 156 -5.39 -21.28 3.96
CA TYR A 156 -5.11 -20.50 2.77
C TYR A 156 -3.71 -19.88 2.87
N PRO A 157 -2.66 -20.55 2.36
CA PRO A 157 -1.26 -20.18 2.52
C PRO A 157 -0.89 -18.79 1.99
N TYR A 158 -1.71 -18.22 1.13
CA TYR A 158 -1.52 -16.85 0.59
C TYR A 158 -1.97 -15.73 1.56
N TRP A 159 -2.72 -16.05 2.62
CA TRP A 159 -3.08 -15.13 3.69
C TRP A 159 -2.07 -15.22 4.82
N ILE A 160 -0.92 -14.64 4.58
CA ILE A 160 0.23 -14.70 5.49
C ILE A 160 -0.11 -13.98 6.79
N LYS A 161 0.11 -14.65 7.92
CA LYS A 161 0.03 -14.06 9.25
C LYS A 161 1.31 -13.34 9.61
N VAL A 162 1.22 -12.04 9.87
CA VAL A 162 2.33 -11.30 10.47
C VAL A 162 2.36 -11.60 11.96
N LEU A 163 3.32 -12.39 12.39
CA LEU A 163 3.46 -12.75 13.80
C LEU A 163 3.85 -11.54 14.64
N LYS A 164 3.25 -11.43 15.83
CA LYS A 164 3.47 -10.32 16.76
C LYS A 164 4.95 -10.14 17.11
N GLU A 165 5.69 -11.23 17.25
CA GLU A 165 7.12 -11.25 17.56
C GLU A 165 7.99 -10.52 16.54
N TYR A 166 7.62 -10.62 15.25
CA TYR A 166 8.31 -9.86 14.19
C TYR A 166 7.91 -8.40 14.16
N ARG A 167 6.68 -8.08 14.54
CA ARG A 167 6.21 -6.70 14.64
C ARG A 167 6.88 -5.94 15.76
N ASP A 168 7.12 -6.58 16.90
CA ASP A 168 7.69 -5.95 18.09
C ASP A 168 9.24 -5.84 18.03
N ARG A 169 9.90 -6.67 17.21
CA ARG A 169 11.37 -6.64 16.99
C ARG A 169 11.82 -5.58 15.98
N SER A 170 10.96 -5.19 15.08
CA SER A 170 11.28 -4.20 14.07
C SER A 170 10.57 -2.89 14.42
N GLY A 171 11.23 -1.99 15.09
CA GLY A 171 10.85 -0.57 15.07
C GLY A 171 10.91 0.03 13.65
N SER A 172 11.29 -0.76 12.68
CA SER A 172 11.16 -0.59 11.23
C SER A 172 10.69 -1.91 10.63
N ILE A 173 9.67 -1.88 9.80
CA ILE A 173 9.29 -3.01 8.95
C ILE A 173 10.44 -3.21 7.96
N GLY A 174 11.41 -4.01 8.34
CA GLY A 174 12.42 -4.53 7.43
C GLY A 174 11.73 -5.57 6.57
N LEU A 175 11.48 -5.27 5.30
CA LEU A 175 11.17 -6.26 4.29
C LEU A 175 12.35 -7.24 4.25
N GLY A 176 12.18 -8.40 4.88
CA GLY A 176 13.13 -9.49 4.77
C GLY A 176 13.09 -10.00 3.33
N PHE A 177 14.08 -9.63 2.54
CA PHE A 177 14.29 -10.28 1.26
C PHE A 177 14.62 -11.74 1.52
N ALA A 178 13.79 -12.66 1.04
CA ALA A 178 14.11 -14.08 1.03
C ALA A 178 15.40 -14.25 0.23
N LYS A 179 16.43 -14.74 0.89
CA LYS A 179 17.69 -15.10 0.25
C LYS A 179 17.43 -16.40 -0.47
N GLU A 180 17.46 -16.39 -1.80
CA GLU A 180 17.44 -17.63 -2.58
C GLU A 180 18.67 -18.47 -2.19
N SER A 181 18.37 -19.68 -1.74
CA SER A 181 19.37 -20.77 -1.56
C SER A 181 19.40 -21.66 -2.80
#